data_0982f6b2e33f3fb9b2c32c29df7369b8
#
_entry.id   0982f6b2e33f3fb9b2c32c29df7369b8
#
_cell.length_a   1.000
_cell.length_b   1.000
_cell.length_c   1.000
_cell.angle_alpha   90.00
_cell.angle_beta   90.00
_cell.angle_gamma   90.00
#
_symmetry.space_group_name_H-M   'P 1'
#
loop_
_entity.id
_entity.type
_entity.pdbx_description
1 polymer ?
#
loop_
_entity_poly.entity_id
_entity_poly.type
_entity_poly.pdbx_seq_one_letter_code
_entity_poly.pdbx_strand_id
1 'polypeptide(L)'
;MATGIVGPHGGQQDSFLSRARTIAKPGFNRWLVPPAALAVHLCIGMAYGFSVFWLPLSRAIGISKSVACPADMGFFAEMVSTTCDWKISMLGWMYTLFFVFLGSSAALWGGWLERAGPRKAGVIAAICWCGGLVISALGVQMHQIWMLWLGSGVIGGIGLGLGYISPVSTLIKWFPDRRGMATGMAIMGFGGGAMIGAPLADKMMKYFATPTSVGVMETFLALAAIYFVFMMAGALGYRVPADNWKPAGWTPPAESKKGMITDRHVHLDVAWRTPQFWLVWSVLTLNVTAGIGIIGMASPLLQEVFAGKLIGLNLTFNELDAAQKGQIAAVAAGFTGLLSLFNIGGRFFWATLSDKLGRKMTYSVFFLLGCTLYSSIPSMAAAGNLAFFVAFFCIILSMYGGAFATVPAYLADMFGTKMVGAIHGRLLTAWSTAGILGPVLVNYIREYQLSHGVARADAYTITMYILAGLLVVGFICNWLVKSVAEQHYMSDDELKQEKTLADDTHQHFVADVEALAGEASHSGKVLLAWTAVWLPLGWGIWMTLQKAVILFK
;
A
#
# COMPACT_ATOMS: atom_id res chain seq x y z
N MET A 1 57.15 32.82 -0.06
CA MET A 1 56.68 32.44 -1.42
C MET A 1 56.68 30.96 -1.52
N ALA A 2 55.51 30.34 -1.46
CA ALA A 2 55.27 28.95 -1.87
C ALA A 2 53.78 28.86 -2.28
N THR A 3 53.55 28.98 -3.57
CA THR A 3 52.26 28.81 -4.21
C THR A 3 51.94 27.32 -4.26
N GLY A 4 51.09 26.85 -3.35
CA GLY A 4 50.50 25.51 -3.41
C GLY A 4 49.47 25.45 -4.52
N ILE A 5 49.79 24.74 -5.59
CA ILE A 5 48.86 24.38 -6.64
C ILE A 5 47.92 23.33 -6.05
N VAL A 6 46.64 23.74 -5.82
CA VAL A 6 45.56 22.77 -5.52
C VAL A 6 45.26 22.06 -6.84
N GLY A 7 45.68 20.79 -6.93
CA GLY A 7 45.33 19.93 -8.06
C GLY A 7 43.81 19.67 -8.15
N PRO A 8 43.27 19.40 -9.32
CA PRO A 8 41.84 19.13 -9.50
C PRO A 8 41.48 17.87 -8.72
N HIS A 9 40.55 17.97 -7.79
CA HIS A 9 39.94 16.82 -7.12
C HIS A 9 39.43 15.85 -8.19
N GLY A 10 40.03 14.65 -8.21
CA GLY A 10 39.66 13.59 -9.12
C GLY A 10 38.16 13.36 -9.11
N GLY A 11 37.54 13.49 -10.25
CA GLY A 11 36.11 13.33 -10.43
C GLY A 11 35.68 11.94 -9.95
N GLN A 12 35.09 11.88 -8.79
CA GLN A 12 34.33 10.71 -8.37
C GLN A 12 33.23 10.50 -9.43
N GLN A 13 33.39 9.48 -10.29
CA GLN A 13 32.38 9.14 -11.27
C GLN A 13 31.08 8.86 -10.52
N ASP A 14 30.09 9.71 -10.72
CA ASP A 14 28.77 9.55 -10.13
C ASP A 14 28.22 8.15 -10.43
N SER A 15 27.88 7.41 -9.37
CA SER A 15 27.27 6.08 -9.49
C SER A 15 26.04 6.15 -10.41
N PHE A 16 25.82 5.12 -11.22
CA PHE A 16 24.63 4.99 -12.08
C PHE A 16 23.31 5.20 -11.33
N LEU A 17 23.28 4.91 -10.04
CA LEU A 17 22.11 5.09 -9.16
C LEU A 17 22.05 6.48 -8.50
N SER A 18 23.03 7.38 -8.75
CA SER A 18 23.03 8.72 -8.14
C SER A 18 21.83 9.54 -8.61
N ARG A 19 21.39 10.48 -7.78
CA ARG A 19 20.30 11.42 -8.10
C ARG A 19 20.65 12.24 -9.36
N ALA A 20 21.89 12.65 -9.52
CA ALA A 20 22.36 13.41 -10.67
C ALA A 20 22.02 12.73 -11.99
N ARG A 21 22.26 11.43 -12.08
CA ARG A 21 21.93 10.63 -13.29
C ARG A 21 20.44 10.34 -13.46
N THR A 22 19.59 10.73 -12.52
CA THR A 22 18.13 10.64 -12.64
C THR A 22 17.49 11.91 -13.18
N ILE A 23 18.21 13.03 -13.24
CA ILE A 23 17.69 14.27 -13.81
C ILE A 23 17.38 14.05 -15.30
N ALA A 24 16.16 14.46 -15.68
CA ALA A 24 15.69 14.27 -17.05
C ALA A 24 16.40 15.24 -17.99
N LYS A 25 16.80 14.74 -19.16
CA LYS A 25 17.34 15.57 -20.25
C LYS A 25 16.25 16.47 -20.85
N PRO A 26 16.61 17.60 -21.46
CA PRO A 26 15.67 18.42 -22.23
C PRO A 26 14.90 17.57 -23.26
N GLY A 27 13.60 17.82 -23.41
CA GLY A 27 12.73 17.04 -24.29
C GLY A 27 12.20 15.72 -23.71
N PHE A 28 12.51 15.39 -22.45
CA PHE A 28 11.95 14.21 -21.80
C PHE A 28 10.43 14.31 -21.63
N ASN A 29 9.71 13.27 -22.06
CA ASN A 29 8.26 13.22 -21.91
C ASN A 29 7.89 12.73 -20.49
N ARG A 30 7.28 13.62 -19.69
CA ARG A 30 6.85 13.32 -18.31
C ARG A 30 5.90 12.13 -18.19
N TRP A 31 5.16 11.77 -19.27
CA TRP A 31 4.25 10.63 -19.29
C TRP A 31 4.92 9.25 -19.29
N LEU A 32 6.27 9.20 -19.35
CA LEU A 32 7.04 7.98 -19.10
C LEU A 32 7.22 7.65 -17.61
N VAL A 33 7.00 8.63 -16.73
CA VAL A 33 7.21 8.45 -15.29
C VAL A 33 6.06 7.66 -14.63
N PRO A 34 4.77 7.90 -14.96
CA PRO A 34 3.68 7.13 -14.37
C PRO A 34 3.77 5.61 -14.60
N PRO A 35 4.07 5.08 -15.82
CA PRO A 35 4.27 3.65 -16.01
C PRO A 35 5.39 3.06 -15.15
N ALA A 36 6.51 3.78 -14.99
CA ALA A 36 7.61 3.37 -14.13
C ALA A 36 7.19 3.30 -12.65
N ALA A 37 6.39 4.28 -12.19
CA ALA A 37 5.80 4.29 -10.86
C ALA A 37 4.82 3.13 -10.65
N LEU A 38 3.95 2.89 -11.63
CA LEU A 38 2.97 1.79 -11.60
C LEU A 38 3.63 0.41 -11.57
N ALA A 39 4.74 0.22 -12.32
CA ALA A 39 5.49 -1.03 -12.32
C ALA A 39 5.99 -1.41 -10.91
N VAL A 40 6.44 -0.43 -10.11
CA VAL A 40 6.84 -0.66 -8.72
C VAL A 40 5.61 -0.87 -7.84
N HIS A 41 4.62 0.02 -7.92
CA HIS A 41 3.47 0.01 -7.02
C HIS A 41 2.55 -1.19 -7.19
N LEU A 42 2.37 -1.70 -8.42
CA LEU A 42 1.59 -2.92 -8.67
C LEU A 42 2.25 -4.15 -8.03
N CYS A 43 3.58 -4.23 -8.05
CA CYS A 43 4.29 -5.34 -7.42
C CYS A 43 4.17 -5.32 -5.90
N ILE A 44 4.45 -4.17 -5.27
CA ILE A 44 4.36 -4.06 -3.80
C ILE A 44 2.91 -4.07 -3.32
N GLY A 45 1.96 -3.69 -4.16
CA GLY A 45 0.52 -3.73 -3.87
C GLY A 45 -0.03 -5.16 -3.70
N MET A 46 0.74 -6.20 -4.09
CA MET A 46 0.42 -7.59 -3.74
C MET A 46 0.30 -7.81 -2.22
N ALA A 47 0.87 -6.95 -1.39
CA ALA A 47 0.66 -6.99 0.06
C ALA A 47 -0.84 -7.07 0.43
N TYR A 48 -1.72 -6.40 -0.31
CA TYR A 48 -3.17 -6.50 -0.10
C TYR A 48 -3.78 -7.84 -0.56
N GLY A 49 -3.08 -8.61 -1.37
CA GLY A 49 -3.51 -9.94 -1.82
C GLY A 49 -3.00 -11.09 -0.95
N PHE A 50 -2.17 -10.84 0.06
CA PHE A 50 -1.51 -11.90 0.84
C PHE A 50 -2.49 -12.82 1.57
N SER A 51 -3.71 -12.38 1.83
CA SER A 51 -4.74 -13.21 2.46
C SER A 51 -5.04 -14.52 1.71
N VAL A 52 -4.72 -14.62 0.43
CA VAL A 52 -4.90 -15.85 -0.36
C VAL A 52 -3.97 -16.99 0.07
N PHE A 53 -2.86 -16.66 0.76
CA PHE A 53 -1.89 -17.64 1.26
C PHE A 53 -2.23 -18.21 2.64
N TRP A 54 -3.11 -17.57 3.43
CA TRP A 54 -3.31 -17.94 4.83
C TRP A 54 -3.84 -19.36 5.00
N LEU A 55 -4.90 -19.72 4.29
CA LEU A 55 -5.47 -21.06 4.38
C LEU A 55 -4.57 -22.15 3.78
N PRO A 56 -3.87 -21.96 2.63
CA PRO A 56 -2.83 -22.89 2.20
C PRO A 56 -1.71 -23.05 3.22
N LEU A 57 -1.16 -21.96 3.78
CA LEU A 57 -0.08 -22.01 4.77
C LEU A 57 -0.51 -22.66 6.09
N SER A 58 -1.78 -22.47 6.52
CA SER A 58 -2.31 -23.11 7.74
C SER A 58 -2.56 -24.61 7.60
N ARG A 59 -2.18 -25.22 6.49
CA ARG A 59 -2.22 -26.66 6.23
C ARG A 59 -1.00 -27.13 5.41
N ALA A 60 0.13 -26.44 5.56
CA ALA A 60 1.34 -26.72 4.79
C ALA A 60 1.92 -28.13 5.09
N ILE A 61 1.72 -28.64 6.30
CA ILE A 61 2.08 -30.01 6.71
C ILE A 61 0.95 -30.98 6.37
N GLY A 62 -0.28 -30.68 6.80
CA GLY A 62 -1.41 -31.58 6.67
C GLY A 62 -2.05 -31.64 5.27
N ILE A 63 -1.64 -30.76 4.34
CA ILE A 63 -2.07 -30.60 2.95
C ILE A 63 -3.60 -30.47 2.77
N SER A 64 -4.35 -31.51 3.09
CA SER A 64 -5.83 -31.52 2.99
C SER A 64 -6.52 -30.98 4.24
N LYS A 65 -5.96 -31.23 5.42
CA LYS A 65 -6.48 -30.79 6.72
C LYS A 65 -5.33 -30.32 7.59
N SER A 66 -5.52 -29.20 8.28
CA SER A 66 -4.52 -28.66 9.22
C SER A 66 -4.23 -29.65 10.35
N VAL A 67 -2.96 -29.82 10.68
CA VAL A 67 -2.46 -30.58 11.83
C VAL A 67 -2.28 -29.59 12.99
N ALA A 68 -3.16 -29.67 13.98
CA ALA A 68 -3.11 -28.78 15.15
C ALA A 68 -1.87 -29.05 16.00
N CYS A 69 -1.26 -27.98 16.54
CA CYS A 69 -0.21 -28.11 17.53
C CYS A 69 -0.77 -28.61 18.86
N PRO A 70 0.03 -29.34 19.68
CA PRO A 70 -0.34 -29.71 21.04
C PRO A 70 -0.82 -28.50 21.85
N ALA A 71 -1.85 -28.68 22.69
CA ALA A 71 -2.46 -27.58 23.43
C ALA A 71 -1.53 -26.95 24.48
N ASP A 72 -0.56 -27.69 24.96
CA ASP A 72 0.47 -27.29 25.90
C ASP A 72 1.71 -26.65 25.26
N MET A 73 1.77 -26.63 23.91
CA MET A 73 2.89 -26.03 23.19
C MET A 73 2.85 -24.50 23.34
N GLY A 74 3.89 -23.93 23.93
CA GLY A 74 4.02 -22.48 24.07
C GLY A 74 4.34 -21.78 22.75
N PHE A 75 4.02 -20.48 22.67
CA PHE A 75 4.16 -19.66 21.46
C PHE A 75 5.53 -19.78 20.76
N PHE A 76 6.63 -19.73 21.52
CA PHE A 76 7.99 -19.86 20.94
C PHE A 76 8.28 -21.26 20.39
N ALA A 77 7.71 -22.29 21.01
CA ALA A 77 7.83 -23.67 20.52
C ALA A 77 7.01 -23.84 19.22
N GLU A 78 5.79 -23.31 19.15
CA GLU A 78 4.98 -23.29 17.92
C GLU A 78 5.72 -22.56 16.77
N MET A 79 6.45 -21.47 17.08
CA MET A 79 7.16 -20.67 16.08
C MET A 79 8.26 -21.45 15.33
N VAL A 80 8.88 -22.41 15.98
CA VAL A 80 9.97 -23.24 15.41
C VAL A 80 9.55 -24.68 15.13
N SER A 81 8.30 -25.05 15.44
CA SER A 81 7.81 -26.41 15.24
C SER A 81 7.73 -26.77 13.78
N THR A 82 8.14 -28.00 13.45
CA THR A 82 8.01 -28.60 12.11
C THR A 82 7.00 -29.75 12.08
N THR A 83 6.27 -29.97 13.17
CA THR A 83 5.37 -31.13 13.33
C THR A 83 3.90 -30.78 13.27
N CYS A 84 3.56 -29.49 13.33
CA CYS A 84 2.19 -29.01 13.30
C CYS A 84 2.07 -27.74 12.45
N ASP A 85 0.88 -27.49 11.92
CA ASP A 85 0.59 -26.36 11.04
C ASP A 85 0.42 -25.05 11.82
N TRP A 86 0.74 -23.93 11.15
CA TRP A 86 0.64 -22.60 11.73
C TRP A 86 -0.80 -22.12 11.88
N LYS A 87 -1.11 -21.48 13.00
CA LYS A 87 -2.36 -20.75 13.19
C LYS A 87 -2.41 -19.53 12.27
N ILE A 88 -3.61 -19.19 11.82
CA ILE A 88 -3.80 -17.99 10.95
C ILE A 88 -3.39 -16.70 11.66
N SER A 89 -3.58 -16.60 12.98
CA SER A 89 -3.10 -15.46 13.77
C SER A 89 -1.59 -15.30 13.71
N MET A 90 -0.83 -16.39 13.76
CA MET A 90 0.64 -16.36 13.62
C MET A 90 1.06 -15.94 12.21
N LEU A 91 0.38 -16.43 11.18
CA LEU A 91 0.58 -16.00 9.79
C LEU A 91 0.23 -14.51 9.61
N GLY A 92 -0.83 -14.05 10.28
CA GLY A 92 -1.25 -12.65 10.28
C GLY A 92 -0.20 -11.67 10.77
N TRP A 93 0.74 -12.09 11.64
CA TRP A 93 1.86 -11.25 12.06
C TRP A 93 2.78 -10.85 10.90
N MET A 94 2.97 -11.70 9.90
CA MET A 94 3.70 -11.32 8.69
C MET A 94 3.05 -10.09 8.03
N TYR A 95 1.72 -10.07 7.92
CA TYR A 95 0.96 -8.97 7.35
C TYR A 95 1.06 -7.69 8.22
N THR A 96 0.95 -7.84 9.53
CA THR A 96 1.15 -6.75 10.50
C THR A 96 2.53 -6.12 10.32
N LEU A 97 3.58 -6.93 10.26
CA LEU A 97 4.97 -6.47 10.10
C LEU A 97 5.18 -5.73 8.76
N PHE A 98 4.52 -6.15 7.67
CA PHE A 98 4.55 -5.40 6.42
C PHE A 98 4.26 -3.92 6.63
N PHE A 99 3.19 -3.60 7.33
CA PHE A 99 2.73 -2.22 7.48
C PHE A 99 3.47 -1.47 8.58
N VAL A 100 3.91 -2.15 9.63
CA VAL A 100 4.78 -1.57 10.65
C VAL A 100 6.07 -1.07 9.99
N PHE A 101 6.73 -1.92 9.22
CA PHE A 101 7.99 -1.58 8.57
C PHE A 101 7.80 -0.69 7.33
N LEU A 102 6.64 -0.73 6.67
CA LEU A 102 6.29 0.24 5.64
C LEU A 102 6.31 1.67 6.18
N GLY A 103 5.50 1.97 7.19
CA GLY A 103 5.40 3.32 7.71
C GLY A 103 6.66 3.77 8.43
N SER A 104 7.32 2.88 9.19
CA SER A 104 8.58 3.19 9.87
C SER A 104 9.69 3.50 8.89
N SER A 105 9.86 2.69 7.82
CA SER A 105 10.87 2.92 6.80
C SER A 105 10.60 4.19 5.99
N ALA A 106 9.35 4.46 5.64
CA ALA A 106 8.95 5.69 4.97
C ALA A 106 9.25 6.93 5.82
N ALA A 107 8.97 6.88 7.13
CA ALA A 107 9.24 7.97 8.05
C ALA A 107 10.74 8.21 8.27
N LEU A 108 11.52 7.15 8.44
CA LEU A 108 12.95 7.23 8.72
C LEU A 108 13.78 7.60 7.48
N TRP A 109 13.47 7.01 6.34
CA TRP A 109 14.27 7.17 5.12
C TRP A 109 13.67 8.12 4.07
N GLY A 110 12.53 8.76 4.36
CA GLY A 110 11.95 9.75 3.45
C GLY A 110 12.90 10.93 3.14
N GLY A 111 13.59 11.46 4.15
CA GLY A 111 14.61 12.49 3.97
C GLY A 111 15.84 12.01 3.21
N TRP A 112 16.26 10.76 3.42
CA TRP A 112 17.34 10.14 2.65
C TRP A 112 16.96 9.96 1.17
N LEU A 113 15.73 9.55 0.89
CA LEU A 113 15.22 9.38 -0.49
C LEU A 113 15.31 10.68 -1.30
N GLU A 114 15.00 11.82 -0.70
CA GLU A 114 15.08 13.12 -1.38
C GLU A 114 16.53 13.46 -1.80
N ARG A 115 17.52 13.03 -1.02
CA ARG A 115 18.94 13.21 -1.31
C ARG A 115 19.51 12.14 -2.24
N ALA A 116 19.19 10.87 -1.98
CA ALA A 116 19.72 9.72 -2.72
C ALA A 116 19.08 9.54 -4.11
N GLY A 117 17.88 10.06 -4.29
CA GLY A 117 17.08 9.97 -5.51
C GLY A 117 16.19 8.73 -5.61
N PRO A 118 15.12 8.82 -6.42
CA PRO A 118 14.09 7.79 -6.48
C PRO A 118 14.57 6.47 -7.09
N ARG A 119 15.56 6.50 -8.00
CA ARG A 119 16.12 5.29 -8.62
C ARG A 119 16.79 4.40 -7.60
N LYS A 120 17.66 4.96 -6.76
CA LYS A 120 18.37 4.21 -5.73
C LYS A 120 17.41 3.63 -4.71
N ALA A 121 16.41 4.41 -4.28
CA ALA A 121 15.37 3.95 -3.38
C ALA A 121 14.51 2.83 -4.00
N GLY A 122 14.13 2.95 -5.28
CA GLY A 122 13.37 1.93 -6.00
C GLY A 122 14.14 0.62 -6.17
N VAL A 123 15.45 0.67 -6.44
CA VAL A 123 16.31 -0.53 -6.53
C VAL A 123 16.41 -1.23 -5.17
N ILE A 124 16.63 -0.49 -4.08
CA ILE A 124 16.67 -1.06 -2.73
C ILE A 124 15.29 -1.65 -2.37
N ALA A 125 14.20 -0.96 -2.73
CA ALA A 125 12.85 -1.49 -2.54
C ALA A 125 12.64 -2.83 -3.27
N ALA A 126 13.10 -2.95 -4.52
CA ALA A 126 13.01 -4.19 -5.29
C ALA A 126 13.80 -5.33 -4.63
N ILE A 127 15.02 -5.06 -4.19
CA ILE A 127 15.87 -6.05 -3.49
C ILE A 127 15.21 -6.49 -2.18
N CYS A 128 14.71 -5.56 -1.38
CA CYS A 128 14.08 -5.88 -0.10
C CYS A 128 12.76 -6.64 -0.29
N TRP A 129 11.88 -6.19 -1.19
CA TRP A 129 10.58 -6.83 -1.42
C TRP A 129 10.75 -8.26 -1.96
N CYS A 130 11.52 -8.42 -3.02
CA CYS A 130 11.72 -9.72 -3.67
C CYS A 130 12.61 -10.64 -2.82
N GLY A 131 13.66 -10.12 -2.19
CA GLY A 131 14.49 -10.87 -1.23
C GLY A 131 13.67 -11.36 -0.03
N GLY A 132 12.74 -10.54 0.46
CA GLY A 132 11.80 -10.93 1.50
C GLY A 132 10.94 -12.13 1.11
N LEU A 133 10.42 -12.17 -0.14
CA LEU A 133 9.68 -13.32 -0.68
C LEU A 133 10.55 -14.57 -0.77
N VAL A 134 11.81 -14.44 -1.21
CA VAL A 134 12.75 -15.59 -1.28
C VAL A 134 13.01 -16.16 0.11
N ILE A 135 13.28 -15.30 1.12
CA ILE A 135 13.48 -15.75 2.50
C ILE A 135 12.21 -16.43 3.03
N SER A 136 11.03 -15.89 2.71
CA SER A 136 9.76 -16.51 3.10
C SER A 136 9.53 -17.86 2.41
N ALA A 137 9.92 -18.01 1.15
CA ALA A 137 9.87 -19.28 0.44
C ALA A 137 10.70 -20.36 1.15
N LEU A 138 11.94 -20.01 1.56
CA LEU A 138 12.77 -20.89 2.37
C LEU A 138 12.13 -21.20 3.73
N GLY A 139 11.47 -20.21 4.36
CA GLY A 139 10.72 -20.39 5.59
C GLY A 139 9.57 -21.38 5.45
N VAL A 140 8.86 -21.37 4.31
CA VAL A 140 7.82 -22.36 4.00
C VAL A 140 8.43 -23.74 3.83
N GLN A 141 9.53 -23.87 3.08
CA GLN A 141 10.22 -25.13 2.84
C GLN A 141 10.75 -25.76 4.13
N MET A 142 11.32 -24.94 5.02
CA MET A 142 11.88 -25.39 6.30
C MET A 142 10.82 -25.44 7.42
N HIS A 143 9.59 -25.05 7.12
CA HIS A 143 8.49 -24.88 8.06
C HIS A 143 8.87 -24.00 9.28
N GLN A 144 9.48 -22.81 9.02
CA GLN A 144 9.95 -21.86 10.02
C GLN A 144 9.24 -20.51 9.85
N ILE A 145 8.21 -20.24 10.68
CA ILE A 145 7.37 -19.05 10.52
C ILE A 145 8.13 -17.75 10.77
N TRP A 146 9.13 -17.75 11.65
CA TRP A 146 9.96 -16.57 11.92
C TRP A 146 10.71 -16.09 10.65
N MET A 147 11.02 -16.99 9.72
CA MET A 147 11.61 -16.62 8.42
C MET A 147 10.59 -15.89 7.54
N LEU A 148 9.30 -16.22 7.61
CA LEU A 148 8.24 -15.47 6.91
C LEU A 148 8.10 -14.07 7.51
N TRP A 149 8.16 -13.97 8.84
CA TRP A 149 8.10 -12.68 9.54
C TRP A 149 9.30 -11.79 9.21
N LEU A 150 10.51 -12.35 9.26
CA LEU A 150 11.73 -11.62 8.90
C LEU A 150 11.76 -11.27 7.42
N GLY A 151 11.51 -12.26 6.55
CA GLY A 151 11.61 -12.11 5.10
C GLY A 151 10.56 -11.15 4.56
N SER A 152 9.32 -11.59 4.46
CA SER A 152 8.25 -10.74 3.93
C SER A 152 7.87 -9.63 4.91
N GLY A 153 7.68 -9.95 6.21
CA GLY A 153 7.22 -8.98 7.19
C GLY A 153 8.17 -7.79 7.36
N VAL A 154 9.42 -8.04 7.76
CA VAL A 154 10.40 -6.98 8.09
C VAL A 154 11.08 -6.47 6.83
N ILE A 155 11.84 -7.32 6.13
CA ILE A 155 12.64 -6.91 4.97
C ILE A 155 11.72 -6.48 3.82
N GLY A 156 10.68 -7.25 3.53
CA GLY A 156 9.64 -6.91 2.56
C GLY A 156 8.91 -5.62 2.94
N GLY A 157 8.60 -5.41 4.23
CA GLY A 157 8.00 -4.18 4.74
C GLY A 157 8.86 -2.94 4.53
N ILE A 158 10.19 -3.05 4.70
CA ILE A 158 11.13 -1.97 4.34
C ILE A 158 11.06 -1.70 2.83
N GLY A 159 11.06 -2.75 2.01
CA GLY A 159 10.86 -2.65 0.57
C GLY A 159 9.55 -1.97 0.19
N LEU A 160 8.47 -2.28 0.90
CA LEU A 160 7.17 -1.64 0.75
C LEU A 160 7.25 -0.12 0.99
N GLY A 161 7.85 0.32 2.10
CA GLY A 161 7.93 1.74 2.45
C GLY A 161 8.74 2.55 1.45
N LEU A 162 9.94 2.10 1.10
CA LEU A 162 10.79 2.76 0.10
C LEU A 162 10.15 2.73 -1.30
N GLY A 163 9.54 1.60 -1.67
CA GLY A 163 8.81 1.43 -2.93
C GLY A 163 7.55 2.28 -3.01
N TYR A 164 6.91 2.61 -1.87
CA TYR A 164 5.73 3.45 -1.82
C TYR A 164 6.05 4.94 -1.97
N ILE A 165 7.04 5.45 -1.22
CA ILE A 165 7.33 6.90 -1.22
C ILE A 165 8.08 7.36 -2.46
N SER A 166 8.89 6.51 -3.11
CA SER A 166 9.71 6.91 -4.26
C SER A 166 8.89 7.31 -5.50
N PRO A 167 7.82 6.61 -5.92
CA PRO A 167 6.95 7.03 -7.01
C PRO A 167 6.16 8.29 -6.68
N VAL A 168 5.65 8.38 -5.45
CA VAL A 168 4.81 9.52 -5.02
C VAL A 168 5.60 10.82 -5.08
N SER A 169 6.79 10.86 -4.46
CA SER A 169 7.69 12.00 -4.50
C SER A 169 8.06 12.40 -5.94
N THR A 170 8.32 11.42 -6.79
CA THR A 170 8.72 11.66 -8.18
C THR A 170 7.58 12.26 -9.02
N LEU A 171 6.38 11.70 -8.93
CA LEU A 171 5.24 12.14 -9.75
C LEU A 171 4.74 13.53 -9.35
N ILE A 172 4.72 13.88 -8.08
CA ILE A 172 4.33 15.21 -7.61
C ILE A 172 5.23 16.30 -8.24
N LYS A 173 6.52 16.03 -8.41
CA LYS A 173 7.47 16.96 -9.03
C LYS A 173 7.22 17.16 -10.53
N TRP A 174 6.75 16.13 -11.23
CA TRP A 174 6.45 16.21 -12.67
C TRP A 174 5.10 16.83 -13.01
N PHE A 175 4.14 16.80 -12.11
CA PHE A 175 2.77 17.26 -12.36
C PHE A 175 2.30 18.33 -11.35
N PRO A 176 3.02 19.48 -11.24
CA PRO A 176 2.60 20.56 -10.35
C PRO A 176 1.26 21.19 -10.79
N ASP A 177 0.92 21.04 -12.08
CA ASP A 177 -0.34 21.48 -12.72
C ASP A 177 -1.54 20.57 -12.39
N ARG A 178 -1.31 19.33 -11.92
CA ARG A 178 -2.33 18.31 -11.70
C ARG A 178 -1.96 17.40 -10.52
N ARG A 179 -1.70 18.00 -9.35
CA ARG A 179 -1.17 17.28 -8.17
C ARG A 179 -2.06 16.14 -7.71
N GLY A 180 -3.38 16.34 -7.66
CA GLY A 180 -4.34 15.28 -7.28
C GLY A 180 -4.30 14.09 -8.23
N MET A 181 -4.30 14.35 -9.55
CA MET A 181 -4.16 13.29 -10.56
C MET A 181 -2.81 12.55 -10.42
N ALA A 182 -1.72 13.29 -10.19
CA ALA A 182 -0.39 12.71 -10.02
C ALA A 182 -0.31 11.80 -8.80
N THR A 183 -0.83 12.25 -7.67
CA THR A 183 -0.92 11.47 -6.44
C THR A 183 -1.82 10.26 -6.63
N GLY A 184 -2.97 10.43 -7.28
CA GLY A 184 -3.88 9.34 -7.63
C GLY A 184 -3.18 8.28 -8.50
N MET A 185 -2.50 8.68 -9.58
CA MET A 185 -1.75 7.76 -10.45
C MET A 185 -0.61 7.04 -9.71
N ALA A 186 0.11 7.76 -8.83
CA ALA A 186 1.18 7.15 -8.05
C ALA A 186 0.63 6.02 -7.16
N ILE A 187 -0.42 6.32 -6.41
CA ILE A 187 -0.91 5.45 -5.35
C ILE A 187 -1.88 4.38 -5.87
N MET A 188 -2.52 4.57 -7.06
CA MET A 188 -3.48 3.61 -7.60
C MET A 188 -2.86 2.23 -7.85
N GLY A 189 -1.60 2.19 -8.30
CA GLY A 189 -0.89 0.94 -8.54
C GLY A 189 -0.81 0.06 -7.29
N PHE A 190 -0.54 0.66 -6.14
CA PHE A 190 -0.54 -0.06 -4.87
C PHE A 190 -1.92 -0.65 -4.54
N GLY A 191 -2.99 0.12 -4.74
CA GLY A 191 -4.36 -0.38 -4.57
C GLY A 191 -4.71 -1.52 -5.52
N GLY A 192 -4.10 -1.56 -6.71
CA GLY A 192 -4.36 -2.53 -7.78
C GLY A 192 -3.55 -3.82 -7.72
N GLY A 193 -2.52 -3.88 -6.89
CA GLY A 193 -1.60 -5.03 -6.89
C GLY A 193 -2.27 -6.36 -6.60
N ALA A 194 -3.20 -6.40 -5.66
CA ALA A 194 -3.95 -7.61 -5.32
C ALA A 194 -4.89 -8.07 -6.45
N MET A 195 -5.39 -7.17 -7.28
CA MET A 195 -6.26 -7.51 -8.42
C MET A 195 -5.54 -8.39 -9.44
N ILE A 196 -4.24 -8.19 -9.62
CA ILE A 196 -3.39 -9.03 -10.46
C ILE A 196 -2.83 -10.18 -9.63
N GLY A 197 -2.27 -9.87 -8.46
CA GLY A 197 -1.48 -10.78 -7.66
C GLY A 197 -2.29 -11.91 -7.02
N ALA A 198 -3.51 -11.65 -6.53
CA ALA A 198 -4.30 -12.70 -5.88
C ALA A 198 -4.76 -13.80 -6.86
N PRO A 199 -5.35 -13.50 -8.03
CA PRO A 199 -5.65 -14.52 -9.03
C PRO A 199 -4.41 -15.21 -9.59
N LEU A 200 -3.29 -14.50 -9.75
CA LEU A 200 -2.03 -15.07 -10.21
C LEU A 200 -1.48 -16.06 -9.19
N ALA A 201 -1.44 -15.67 -7.91
CA ALA A 201 -0.99 -16.54 -6.82
C ALA A 201 -1.85 -17.81 -6.69
N ASP A 202 -3.18 -17.69 -6.77
CA ASP A 202 -4.09 -18.84 -6.76
C ASP A 202 -3.78 -19.84 -7.90
N LYS A 203 -3.56 -19.32 -9.13
CA LYS A 203 -3.19 -20.17 -10.26
C LYS A 203 -1.82 -20.82 -10.09
N MET A 204 -0.83 -20.07 -9.60
CA MET A 204 0.52 -20.58 -9.36
C MET A 204 0.54 -21.64 -8.26
N MET A 205 -0.13 -21.41 -7.13
CA MET A 205 -0.25 -22.40 -6.06
C MET A 205 -0.88 -23.71 -6.58
N LYS A 206 -1.92 -23.64 -7.41
CA LYS A 206 -2.54 -24.82 -8.03
C LYS A 206 -1.62 -25.53 -9.00
N TYR A 207 -0.84 -24.78 -9.77
CA TYR A 207 0.13 -25.35 -10.72
C TYR A 207 1.29 -26.07 -10.03
N PHE A 208 1.78 -25.49 -8.92
CA PHE A 208 2.90 -26.04 -8.15
C PHE A 208 2.46 -27.02 -7.05
N ALA A 209 1.17 -27.15 -6.77
CA ALA A 209 0.67 -28.08 -5.77
C ALA A 209 1.02 -29.53 -6.12
N THR A 210 1.47 -30.30 -5.13
CA THR A 210 1.79 -31.72 -5.22
C THR A 210 1.07 -32.46 -4.08
N PRO A 211 1.07 -33.81 -4.04
CA PRO A 211 0.56 -34.55 -2.89
C PRO A 211 1.23 -34.20 -1.55
N THR A 212 2.42 -33.58 -1.57
CA THR A 212 3.24 -33.22 -0.40
C THR A 212 3.50 -31.72 -0.26
N SER A 213 2.94 -30.89 -1.14
CA SER A 213 3.13 -29.43 -1.10
C SER A 213 1.85 -28.68 -1.49
N VAL A 214 1.54 -27.62 -0.78
CA VAL A 214 0.46 -26.67 -1.12
C VAL A 214 0.86 -25.66 -2.21
N GLY A 215 2.07 -25.74 -2.76
CA GLY A 215 2.57 -24.91 -3.86
C GLY A 215 2.91 -23.45 -3.48
N VAL A 216 2.96 -23.09 -2.20
CA VAL A 216 3.20 -21.70 -1.76
C VAL A 216 4.66 -21.32 -1.90
N MET A 217 5.59 -22.21 -1.57
CA MET A 217 7.04 -21.96 -1.66
C MET A 217 7.44 -21.58 -3.08
N GLU A 218 7.07 -22.38 -4.05
CA GLU A 218 7.36 -22.18 -5.47
C GLU A 218 6.67 -20.91 -6.00
N THR A 219 5.44 -20.65 -5.52
CA THR A 219 4.71 -19.42 -5.84
C THR A 219 5.44 -18.18 -5.35
N PHE A 220 5.99 -18.18 -4.14
CA PHE A 220 6.78 -17.05 -3.62
C PHE A 220 8.05 -16.82 -4.45
N LEU A 221 8.75 -17.86 -4.87
CA LEU A 221 9.93 -17.74 -5.74
C LEU A 221 9.58 -17.19 -7.13
N ALA A 222 8.50 -17.70 -7.73
CA ALA A 222 8.03 -17.23 -9.03
C ALA A 222 7.58 -15.76 -8.98
N LEU A 223 6.82 -15.37 -7.95
CA LEU A 223 6.42 -13.98 -7.73
C LEU A 223 7.63 -13.08 -7.48
N ALA A 224 8.62 -13.53 -6.69
CA ALA A 224 9.84 -12.78 -6.45
C ALA A 224 10.58 -12.48 -7.76
N ALA A 225 10.71 -13.47 -8.65
CA ALA A 225 11.36 -13.29 -9.96
C ALA A 225 10.58 -12.30 -10.85
N ILE A 226 9.26 -12.46 -10.96
CA ILE A 226 8.40 -11.56 -11.75
C ILE A 226 8.49 -10.13 -11.22
N TYR A 227 8.28 -9.95 -9.91
CA TYR A 227 8.29 -8.62 -9.29
C TYR A 227 9.66 -7.95 -9.38
N PHE A 228 10.75 -8.72 -9.26
CA PHE A 228 12.09 -8.17 -9.40
C PHE A 228 12.30 -7.54 -10.79
N VAL A 229 11.88 -8.21 -11.85
CA VAL A 229 11.99 -7.70 -13.22
C VAL A 229 11.18 -6.40 -13.38
N PHE A 230 9.91 -6.39 -12.97
CA PHE A 230 9.05 -5.21 -13.12
C PHE A 230 9.48 -4.04 -12.23
N MET A 231 9.84 -4.31 -10.97
CA MET A 231 10.30 -3.27 -10.05
C MET A 231 11.63 -2.67 -10.48
N MET A 232 12.58 -3.48 -10.95
CA MET A 232 13.86 -3.00 -11.48
C MET A 232 13.64 -2.16 -12.73
N ALA A 233 12.80 -2.60 -13.67
CA ALA A 233 12.44 -1.82 -14.85
C ALA A 233 11.83 -0.46 -14.47
N GLY A 234 10.91 -0.44 -13.51
CA GLY A 234 10.32 0.78 -12.96
C GLY A 234 11.35 1.69 -12.29
N ALA A 235 12.16 1.15 -11.38
CA ALA A 235 13.19 1.89 -10.65
C ALA A 235 14.22 2.53 -11.58
N LEU A 236 14.71 1.79 -12.57
CA LEU A 236 15.66 2.30 -13.56
C LEU A 236 15.01 3.30 -14.52
N GLY A 237 13.70 3.21 -14.74
CA GLY A 237 12.89 4.15 -15.52
C GLY A 237 12.69 5.51 -14.85
N TYR A 238 12.88 5.65 -13.54
CA TYR A 238 12.66 6.91 -12.85
C TYR A 238 13.55 8.04 -13.37
N ARG A 239 12.89 9.18 -13.58
CA ARG A 239 13.54 10.47 -13.87
C ARG A 239 12.89 11.55 -13.00
N VAL A 240 13.69 12.50 -12.56
CA VAL A 240 13.21 13.72 -11.86
C VAL A 240 13.33 14.91 -12.79
N PRO A 241 12.44 15.90 -12.70
CA PRO A 241 12.60 17.12 -13.48
C PRO A 241 13.85 17.89 -13.03
N ALA A 242 14.43 18.66 -13.94
CA ALA A 242 15.48 19.63 -13.60
C ALA A 242 14.91 20.71 -12.66
N ASP A 243 15.78 21.33 -11.89
CA ASP A 243 15.39 22.44 -11.04
C ASP A 243 14.78 23.57 -11.88
N ASN A 244 13.75 24.23 -11.35
CA ASN A 244 12.94 25.25 -12.04
C ASN A 244 12.15 24.77 -13.27
N TRP A 245 12.10 23.48 -13.56
CA TRP A 245 11.27 22.95 -14.63
C TRP A 245 9.78 23.20 -14.36
N LYS A 246 9.06 23.66 -15.38
CA LYS A 246 7.60 23.88 -15.34
C LYS A 246 6.96 23.30 -16.61
N PRO A 247 5.72 22.81 -16.52
CA PRO A 247 4.95 22.45 -17.69
C PRO A 247 4.75 23.65 -18.62
N ALA A 248 4.81 23.44 -19.92
CA ALA A 248 4.57 24.49 -20.90
C ALA A 248 3.18 25.13 -20.71
N GLY A 249 3.13 26.45 -20.70
CA GLY A 249 1.89 27.22 -20.55
C GLY A 249 1.27 27.21 -19.14
N TRP A 250 1.95 26.64 -18.13
CA TRP A 250 1.45 26.64 -16.76
C TRP A 250 2.14 27.73 -15.91
N THR A 251 1.32 28.51 -15.23
CA THR A 251 1.76 29.44 -14.19
C THR A 251 1.13 29.02 -12.87
N PRO A 252 1.85 29.13 -11.73
CA PRO A 252 1.27 28.90 -10.42
C PRO A 252 -0.02 29.73 -10.24
N PRO A 253 -1.12 29.15 -9.74
CA PRO A 253 -2.33 29.92 -9.48
C PRO A 253 -2.05 31.02 -8.45
N ALA A 254 -2.65 32.21 -8.65
CA ALA A 254 -2.63 33.25 -7.66
C ALA A 254 -3.34 32.80 -6.38
N GLU A 255 -2.83 33.23 -5.23
CA GLU A 255 -3.27 32.83 -3.90
C GLU A 255 -4.79 32.97 -3.71
N SER A 256 -5.44 31.89 -3.25
CA SER A 256 -6.87 31.90 -2.92
C SER A 256 -7.06 31.73 -1.40
N LYS A 257 -7.63 32.76 -0.77
CA LYS A 257 -8.00 32.74 0.66
C LYS A 257 -9.41 32.16 0.83
N LYS A 258 -9.55 30.85 1.00
CA LYS A 258 -10.85 30.26 1.41
C LYS A 258 -10.71 29.06 2.34
N GLY A 259 -11.27 29.17 3.54
CA GLY A 259 -11.49 28.08 4.48
C GLY A 259 -10.25 27.61 5.24
N MET A 260 -10.05 26.29 5.35
CA MET A 260 -8.88 25.67 5.99
C MET A 260 -7.64 25.62 5.08
N ILE A 261 -7.74 26.11 3.85
CA ILE A 261 -6.64 26.12 2.88
C ILE A 261 -5.72 27.27 3.20
N THR A 262 -4.43 26.95 3.44
CA THR A 262 -3.39 27.94 3.69
C THR A 262 -2.39 28.00 2.53
N ASP A 263 -1.91 29.22 2.23
CA ASP A 263 -0.76 29.51 1.37
C ASP A 263 0.55 29.61 2.16
N ARG A 264 0.45 29.66 3.50
CA ARG A 264 1.58 29.66 4.44
C ARG A 264 2.08 28.23 4.68
N HIS A 265 3.28 28.12 5.22
CA HIS A 265 3.95 26.84 5.40
C HIS A 265 4.28 26.58 6.86
N VAL A 266 4.13 25.34 7.31
CA VAL A 266 4.53 24.89 8.65
C VAL A 266 5.79 24.01 8.51
N HIS A 267 6.78 24.26 9.37
CA HIS A 267 7.98 23.44 9.40
C HIS A 267 7.66 22.01 9.87
N LEU A 268 8.36 21.01 9.32
CA LEU A 268 8.16 19.59 9.66
C LEU A 268 8.20 19.32 11.17
N ASP A 269 9.16 19.94 11.90
CA ASP A 269 9.34 19.72 13.32
C ASP A 269 8.32 20.46 14.21
N VAL A 270 7.59 21.41 13.64
CA VAL A 270 6.46 22.08 14.27
C VAL A 270 5.16 21.33 13.98
N ALA A 271 4.97 20.88 12.74
CA ALA A 271 3.73 20.25 12.29
C ALA A 271 3.31 19.08 13.18
N TRP A 272 4.23 18.13 13.48
CA TRP A 272 3.92 16.96 14.31
C TRP A 272 3.69 17.26 15.81
N ARG A 273 4.00 18.49 16.26
CA ARG A 273 3.69 18.96 17.62
C ARG A 273 2.31 19.59 17.72
N THR A 274 1.64 19.82 16.60
CA THR A 274 0.31 20.42 16.57
C THR A 274 -0.78 19.39 16.85
N PRO A 275 -1.87 19.75 17.54
CA PRO A 275 -3.00 18.85 17.74
C PRO A 275 -3.67 18.46 16.41
N GLN A 276 -3.59 19.31 15.40
CA GLN A 276 -4.12 19.05 14.05
C GLN A 276 -3.46 17.85 13.40
N PHE A 277 -2.13 17.72 13.52
CA PHE A 277 -1.40 16.56 13.00
C PHE A 277 -1.91 15.27 13.64
N TRP A 278 -2.03 15.22 14.96
CA TRP A 278 -2.47 14.03 15.68
C TRP A 278 -3.95 13.71 15.47
N LEU A 279 -4.79 14.71 15.25
CA LEU A 279 -6.19 14.48 14.86
C LEU A 279 -6.26 13.85 13.47
N VAL A 280 -5.53 14.37 12.48
CA VAL A 280 -5.48 13.76 11.13
C VAL A 280 -4.80 12.40 11.16
N TRP A 281 -3.78 12.21 11.99
CA TRP A 281 -3.15 10.92 12.24
C TRP A 281 -4.16 9.90 12.79
N SER A 282 -4.98 10.29 13.76
CA SER A 282 -6.04 9.44 14.33
C SER A 282 -7.14 9.16 13.31
N VAL A 283 -7.56 10.17 12.55
CA VAL A 283 -8.51 10.04 11.43
C VAL A 283 -8.03 8.97 10.45
N LEU A 284 -6.76 9.05 10.03
CA LEU A 284 -6.19 8.08 9.11
C LEU A 284 -6.05 6.70 9.78
N THR A 285 -5.53 6.63 11.00
CA THR A 285 -5.35 5.37 11.73
C THR A 285 -6.65 4.60 11.86
N LEU A 286 -7.73 5.25 12.30
CA LEU A 286 -9.00 4.59 12.56
C LEU A 286 -9.70 4.16 11.27
N ASN A 287 -9.65 4.99 10.22
CA ASN A 287 -10.17 4.63 8.91
C ASN A 287 -9.40 3.43 8.31
N VAL A 288 -8.07 3.51 8.37
CA VAL A 288 -7.21 2.47 7.80
C VAL A 288 -7.29 1.17 8.59
N THR A 289 -7.41 1.21 9.93
CA THR A 289 -7.57 0.03 10.78
C THR A 289 -8.76 -0.81 10.33
N ALA A 290 -9.91 -0.16 10.09
CA ALA A 290 -11.10 -0.84 9.62
C ALA A 290 -10.87 -1.53 8.26
N GLY A 291 -10.27 -0.83 7.30
CA GLY A 291 -10.06 -1.38 5.97
C GLY A 291 -8.96 -2.46 5.90
N ILE A 292 -7.81 -2.23 6.55
CA ILE A 292 -6.65 -3.13 6.45
C ILE A 292 -6.89 -4.47 7.18
N GLY A 293 -7.64 -4.45 8.26
CA GLY A 293 -8.05 -5.67 8.96
C GLY A 293 -8.86 -6.59 8.06
N ILE A 294 -9.79 -6.03 7.30
CA ILE A 294 -10.62 -6.77 6.34
C ILE A 294 -9.81 -7.24 5.14
N ILE A 295 -8.98 -6.37 4.53
CA ILE A 295 -8.13 -6.78 3.40
C ILE A 295 -7.21 -7.93 3.81
N GLY A 296 -6.64 -7.86 5.01
CA GLY A 296 -5.75 -8.89 5.55
C GLY A 296 -6.42 -10.25 5.74
N MET A 297 -7.74 -10.30 5.82
CA MET A 297 -8.54 -11.52 6.01
C MET A 297 -9.58 -11.75 4.90
N ALA A 298 -9.55 -10.99 3.81
CA ALA A 298 -10.59 -11.01 2.79
C ALA A 298 -10.88 -12.42 2.22
N SER A 299 -9.83 -13.17 1.91
CA SER A 299 -9.97 -14.54 1.37
C SER A 299 -10.55 -15.52 2.42
N PRO A 300 -10.00 -15.68 3.63
CA PRO A 300 -10.62 -16.51 4.67
C PRO A 300 -12.02 -16.08 5.03
N LEU A 301 -12.25 -14.77 5.20
CA LEU A 301 -13.55 -14.20 5.55
C LEU A 301 -14.67 -14.70 4.61
N LEU A 302 -14.48 -14.55 3.31
CA LEU A 302 -15.49 -14.98 2.34
C LEU A 302 -15.68 -16.51 2.37
N GLN A 303 -14.59 -17.27 2.41
CA GLN A 303 -14.63 -18.73 2.42
C GLN A 303 -15.30 -19.30 3.66
N GLU A 304 -15.08 -18.70 4.83
CA GLU A 304 -15.64 -19.20 6.09
C GLU A 304 -17.10 -18.77 6.31
N VAL A 305 -17.46 -17.56 5.87
CA VAL A 305 -18.83 -17.05 6.04
C VAL A 305 -19.81 -17.74 5.09
N PHE A 306 -19.44 -17.95 3.83
CA PHE A 306 -20.36 -18.52 2.84
C PHE A 306 -20.08 -19.97 2.50
N ALA A 307 -18.87 -20.45 2.71
CA ALA A 307 -18.45 -21.85 2.54
C ALA A 307 -18.99 -22.50 1.24
N GLY A 308 -19.72 -23.62 1.37
CA GLY A 308 -20.29 -24.36 0.25
C GLY A 308 -21.26 -23.56 -0.60
N LYS A 309 -21.94 -22.55 -0.04
CA LYS A 309 -22.86 -21.67 -0.80
C LYS A 309 -22.18 -20.98 -1.97
N LEU A 310 -20.86 -20.72 -1.90
CA LEU A 310 -20.08 -20.14 -3.00
C LEU A 310 -20.02 -21.03 -4.27
N ILE A 311 -20.33 -22.32 -4.11
CA ILE A 311 -20.32 -23.32 -5.19
C ILE A 311 -21.66 -24.06 -5.29
N GLY A 312 -22.74 -23.48 -4.74
CA GLY A 312 -24.10 -24.03 -4.81
C GLY A 312 -24.37 -25.21 -3.88
N LEU A 313 -23.52 -25.44 -2.86
CA LEU A 313 -23.68 -26.52 -1.89
C LEU A 313 -24.10 -25.94 -0.52
N ASN A 314 -24.96 -26.68 0.19
CA ASN A 314 -25.36 -26.31 1.55
C ASN A 314 -24.48 -27.03 2.59
N LEU A 315 -23.14 -26.76 2.53
CA LEU A 315 -22.12 -27.33 3.38
C LEU A 315 -21.37 -26.22 4.13
N THR A 316 -21.03 -26.50 5.39
CA THR A 316 -20.16 -25.64 6.19
C THR A 316 -18.69 -25.78 5.74
N PHE A 317 -17.83 -24.84 6.10
CA PHE A 317 -16.41 -24.87 5.71
C PHE A 317 -15.68 -26.15 6.13
N ASN A 318 -16.05 -26.72 7.29
CA ASN A 318 -15.41 -27.94 7.80
C ASN A 318 -15.84 -29.21 7.06
N GLU A 319 -17.01 -29.22 6.45
CA GLU A 319 -17.58 -30.35 5.71
C GLU A 319 -17.07 -30.44 4.26
N LEU A 320 -16.45 -29.36 3.77
CA LEU A 320 -15.92 -29.32 2.41
C LEU A 320 -14.66 -30.17 2.27
N ASP A 321 -14.58 -30.92 1.18
CA ASP A 321 -13.39 -31.66 0.77
C ASP A 321 -12.29 -30.73 0.19
N ALA A 322 -11.13 -31.30 -0.15
CA ALA A 322 -9.99 -30.55 -0.66
C ALA A 322 -10.26 -29.90 -2.03
N ALA A 323 -11.00 -30.55 -2.91
CA ALA A 323 -11.35 -30.05 -4.23
C ALA A 323 -12.34 -28.87 -4.12
N GLN A 324 -13.37 -29.02 -3.28
CA GLN A 324 -14.36 -27.98 -2.98
C GLN A 324 -13.71 -26.76 -2.33
N LYS A 325 -12.77 -26.96 -1.37
CA LYS A 325 -11.97 -25.88 -0.79
C LYS A 325 -11.13 -25.16 -1.84
N GLY A 326 -10.59 -25.89 -2.81
CA GLY A 326 -9.89 -25.29 -3.95
C GLY A 326 -10.80 -24.42 -4.83
N GLN A 327 -12.05 -24.82 -5.02
CA GLN A 327 -13.04 -24.04 -5.79
C GLN A 327 -13.43 -22.76 -5.06
N ILE A 328 -13.79 -22.84 -3.77
CA ILE A 328 -14.15 -21.63 -3.00
C ILE A 328 -12.96 -20.67 -2.83
N ALA A 329 -11.73 -21.19 -2.74
CA ALA A 329 -10.51 -20.36 -2.70
C ALA A 329 -10.34 -19.55 -4.00
N ALA A 330 -10.68 -20.11 -5.16
CA ALA A 330 -10.65 -19.39 -6.43
C ALA A 330 -11.68 -18.24 -6.47
N VAL A 331 -12.87 -18.46 -5.92
CA VAL A 331 -13.90 -17.41 -5.77
C VAL A 331 -13.41 -16.31 -4.82
N ALA A 332 -12.82 -16.70 -3.68
CA ALA A 332 -12.29 -15.77 -2.70
C ALA A 332 -11.09 -14.93 -3.22
N ALA A 333 -10.23 -15.53 -4.07
CA ALA A 333 -9.20 -14.78 -4.78
C ALA A 333 -9.81 -13.74 -5.75
N GLY A 334 -10.93 -14.07 -6.40
CA GLY A 334 -11.73 -13.13 -7.19
C GLY A 334 -12.30 -11.98 -6.36
N PHE A 335 -12.84 -12.30 -5.19
CA PHE A 335 -13.32 -11.29 -4.22
C PHE A 335 -12.19 -10.34 -3.79
N THR A 336 -11.03 -10.87 -3.39
CA THR A 336 -9.86 -10.04 -3.04
C THR A 336 -9.44 -9.12 -4.18
N GLY A 337 -9.46 -9.62 -5.42
CA GLY A 337 -9.21 -8.82 -6.62
C GLY A 337 -10.27 -7.73 -6.84
N LEU A 338 -11.56 -8.04 -6.60
CA LEU A 338 -12.66 -7.09 -6.71
C LEU A 338 -12.55 -5.96 -5.68
N LEU A 339 -12.21 -6.28 -4.43
CA LEU A 339 -11.91 -5.28 -3.40
C LEU A 339 -10.78 -4.34 -3.84
N SER A 340 -9.73 -4.90 -4.46
CA SER A 340 -8.61 -4.14 -5.01
C SER A 340 -9.06 -3.21 -6.15
N LEU A 341 -9.94 -3.66 -7.04
CA LEU A 341 -10.51 -2.86 -8.12
C LEU A 341 -11.29 -1.65 -7.57
N PHE A 342 -12.13 -1.86 -6.56
CA PHE A 342 -12.86 -0.77 -5.91
C PHE A 342 -11.92 0.17 -5.12
N ASN A 343 -10.84 -0.35 -4.55
CA ASN A 343 -9.80 0.46 -3.93
C ASN A 343 -9.15 1.42 -4.94
N ILE A 344 -8.80 0.94 -6.15
CA ILE A 344 -8.29 1.79 -7.23
C ILE A 344 -9.31 2.84 -7.64
N GLY A 345 -10.52 2.40 -7.98
CA GLY A 345 -11.61 3.28 -8.40
C GLY A 345 -11.92 4.36 -7.37
N GLY A 346 -11.93 3.96 -6.09
CA GLY A 346 -12.14 4.86 -4.97
C GLY A 346 -11.09 5.97 -4.87
N ARG A 347 -9.83 5.71 -5.19
CA ARG A 347 -8.77 6.73 -5.20
C ARG A 347 -9.07 7.86 -6.17
N PHE A 348 -9.57 7.54 -7.38
CA PHE A 348 -9.96 8.55 -8.36
C PHE A 348 -11.26 9.25 -7.97
N PHE A 349 -12.30 8.46 -7.68
CA PHE A 349 -13.64 8.97 -7.40
C PHE A 349 -13.62 9.92 -6.19
N TRP A 350 -13.13 9.44 -5.04
CA TRP A 350 -13.15 10.21 -3.80
C TRP A 350 -12.16 11.38 -3.80
N ALA A 351 -10.98 11.25 -4.43
CA ALA A 351 -10.04 12.36 -4.54
C ALA A 351 -10.65 13.52 -5.36
N THR A 352 -11.26 13.21 -6.50
CA THR A 352 -11.97 14.21 -7.33
C THR A 352 -13.17 14.81 -6.58
N LEU A 353 -13.94 13.98 -5.89
CA LEU A 353 -15.10 14.44 -5.12
C LEU A 353 -14.65 15.31 -3.93
N SER A 354 -13.52 15.00 -3.30
CA SER A 354 -12.99 15.76 -2.17
C SER A 354 -12.54 17.17 -2.55
N ASP A 355 -12.18 17.41 -3.81
CA ASP A 355 -11.86 18.75 -4.32
C ASP A 355 -13.12 19.65 -4.34
N LYS A 356 -14.29 19.04 -4.47
CA LYS A 356 -15.60 19.76 -4.49
C LYS A 356 -16.23 19.85 -3.11
N LEU A 357 -16.27 18.74 -2.36
CA LEU A 357 -16.90 18.66 -1.04
C LEU A 357 -16.02 19.25 0.08
N GLY A 358 -14.71 19.33 -0.13
CA GLY A 358 -13.73 19.62 0.90
C GLY A 358 -13.29 18.35 1.67
N ARG A 359 -12.07 18.34 2.16
CA ARG A 359 -11.41 17.15 2.76
C ARG A 359 -12.13 16.65 4.00
N LYS A 360 -12.45 17.58 4.90
CA LYS A 360 -13.14 17.27 6.16
C LYS A 360 -14.50 16.61 5.94
N MET A 361 -15.29 17.12 4.99
CA MET A 361 -16.61 16.56 4.67
C MET A 361 -16.48 15.16 4.03
N THR A 362 -15.50 14.98 3.14
CA THR A 362 -15.23 13.69 2.52
C THR A 362 -14.91 12.62 3.56
N TYR A 363 -14.06 12.93 4.54
CA TYR A 363 -13.78 12.00 5.65
C TYR A 363 -15.01 11.77 6.55
N SER A 364 -15.86 12.78 6.75
CA SER A 364 -17.13 12.59 7.47
C SER A 364 -18.03 11.57 6.77
N VAL A 365 -18.09 11.62 5.43
CA VAL A 365 -18.81 10.60 4.64
C VAL A 365 -18.18 9.22 4.83
N PHE A 366 -16.85 9.10 4.79
CA PHE A 366 -16.17 7.81 5.00
C PHE A 366 -16.55 7.18 6.34
N PHE A 367 -16.57 7.97 7.40
CA PHE A 367 -16.88 7.47 8.74
C PHE A 367 -18.36 7.10 8.90
N LEU A 368 -19.27 7.96 8.48
CA LEU A 368 -20.70 7.71 8.65
C LEU A 368 -21.19 6.54 7.77
N LEU A 369 -20.83 6.55 6.50
CA LEU A 369 -21.21 5.48 5.58
C LEU A 369 -20.50 4.17 5.99
N GLY A 370 -19.21 4.22 6.33
CA GLY A 370 -18.47 3.06 6.79
C GLY A 370 -19.07 2.44 8.04
N CYS A 371 -19.42 3.23 9.04
CA CYS A 371 -20.09 2.77 10.27
C CYS A 371 -21.40 2.03 9.93
N THR A 372 -22.24 2.61 9.06
CA THR A 372 -23.49 1.98 8.62
C THR A 372 -23.26 0.65 7.93
N LEU A 373 -22.30 0.61 6.98
CA LEU A 373 -22.01 -0.60 6.21
C LEU A 373 -21.45 -1.71 7.10
N TYR A 374 -20.45 -1.41 7.96
CA TYR A 374 -19.89 -2.41 8.89
C TYR A 374 -20.93 -2.98 9.84
N SER A 375 -21.82 -2.14 10.38
CA SER A 375 -22.91 -2.58 11.25
C SER A 375 -23.95 -3.46 10.54
N SER A 376 -24.09 -3.31 9.23
CA SER A 376 -25.06 -4.07 8.42
C SER A 376 -24.50 -5.41 7.88
N ILE A 377 -23.17 -5.57 7.79
CA ILE A 377 -22.53 -6.78 7.25
C ILE A 377 -22.96 -8.07 7.96
N PRO A 378 -23.03 -8.14 9.33
CA PRO A 378 -23.48 -9.35 10.01
C PRO A 378 -24.88 -9.79 9.61
N SER A 379 -25.81 -8.84 9.43
CA SER A 379 -27.18 -9.13 8.98
C SER A 379 -27.22 -9.68 7.55
N MET A 380 -26.34 -9.19 6.66
CA MET A 380 -26.24 -9.69 5.29
C MET A 380 -25.63 -11.10 5.25
N ALA A 381 -24.67 -11.38 6.10
CA ALA A 381 -24.07 -12.70 6.27
C ALA A 381 -25.12 -13.70 6.79
N ALA A 382 -25.84 -13.36 7.87
CA ALA A 382 -26.89 -14.20 8.46
C ALA A 382 -28.04 -14.48 7.45
N ALA A 383 -28.43 -13.49 6.66
CA ALA A 383 -29.42 -13.65 5.60
C ALA A 383 -28.90 -14.48 4.40
N GLY A 384 -27.59 -14.82 4.37
CA GLY A 384 -26.97 -15.51 3.24
C GLY A 384 -26.89 -14.65 1.98
N ASN A 385 -27.00 -13.33 2.10
CA ASN A 385 -27.04 -12.41 0.97
C ASN A 385 -25.63 -12.03 0.53
N LEU A 386 -25.03 -12.88 -0.30
CA LEU A 386 -23.67 -12.73 -0.81
C LEU A 386 -23.49 -11.43 -1.59
N ALA A 387 -24.46 -11.03 -2.42
CA ALA A 387 -24.33 -9.86 -3.29
C ALA A 387 -24.21 -8.57 -2.49
N PHE A 388 -25.08 -8.32 -1.49
CA PHE A 388 -24.97 -7.14 -0.63
C PHE A 388 -23.75 -7.19 0.28
N PHE A 389 -23.39 -8.36 0.80
CA PHE A 389 -22.15 -8.55 1.58
C PHE A 389 -20.92 -8.09 0.78
N VAL A 390 -20.78 -8.56 -0.45
CA VAL A 390 -19.69 -8.18 -1.36
C VAL A 390 -19.75 -6.70 -1.72
N ALA A 391 -20.94 -6.18 -2.07
CA ALA A 391 -21.12 -4.77 -2.43
C ALA A 391 -20.72 -3.83 -1.29
N PHE A 392 -21.09 -4.16 -0.04
CA PHE A 392 -20.73 -3.35 1.13
C PHE A 392 -19.22 -3.28 1.31
N PHE A 393 -18.52 -4.41 1.21
CA PHE A 393 -17.07 -4.40 1.27
C PHE A 393 -16.42 -3.67 0.10
N CYS A 394 -16.96 -3.75 -1.10
CA CYS A 394 -16.50 -2.97 -2.24
C CYS A 394 -16.59 -1.45 -1.98
N ILE A 395 -17.70 -0.98 -1.42
CA ILE A 395 -17.88 0.44 -1.06
C ILE A 395 -16.88 0.83 0.05
N ILE A 396 -16.76 0.02 1.10
CA ILE A 396 -15.80 0.24 2.19
C ILE A 396 -14.39 0.37 1.64
N LEU A 397 -13.97 -0.53 0.75
CA LEU A 397 -12.63 -0.51 0.17
C LEU A 397 -12.43 0.64 -0.81
N SER A 398 -13.48 1.13 -1.46
CA SER A 398 -13.40 2.36 -2.25
C SER A 398 -13.09 3.57 -1.37
N MET A 399 -13.73 3.68 -0.19
CA MET A 399 -13.47 4.74 0.78
C MET A 399 -12.08 4.62 1.42
N TYR A 400 -11.63 3.39 1.71
CA TYR A 400 -10.27 3.11 2.16
C TYR A 400 -9.23 3.64 1.16
N GLY A 401 -9.38 3.33 -0.13
CA GLY A 401 -8.54 3.86 -1.20
C GLY A 401 -8.61 5.39 -1.28
N GLY A 402 -9.83 5.94 -1.19
CA GLY A 402 -10.09 7.37 -1.19
C GLY A 402 -9.41 8.12 -0.05
N ALA A 403 -9.34 7.53 1.15
CA ALA A 403 -8.67 8.12 2.30
C ALA A 403 -7.19 8.38 2.04
N PHE A 404 -6.48 7.39 1.47
CA PHE A 404 -5.07 7.56 1.09
C PHE A 404 -4.86 8.61 0.00
N ALA A 405 -5.77 8.72 -0.96
CA ALA A 405 -5.65 9.71 -2.03
C ALA A 405 -5.99 11.14 -1.56
N THR A 406 -6.83 11.26 -0.53
CA THR A 406 -7.29 12.56 0.00
C THR A 406 -6.35 13.12 1.07
N VAL A 407 -5.65 12.29 1.86
CA VAL A 407 -4.87 12.76 3.01
C VAL A 407 -3.68 13.65 2.65
N PRO A 408 -2.91 13.44 1.56
CA PRO A 408 -1.84 14.36 1.22
C PRO A 408 -2.35 15.77 0.90
N ALA A 409 -3.51 15.85 0.24
CA ALA A 409 -4.16 17.13 -0.04
C ALA A 409 -4.70 17.76 1.25
N TYR A 410 -5.22 16.97 2.19
CA TYR A 410 -5.67 17.47 3.49
C TYR A 410 -4.50 18.09 4.29
N LEU A 411 -3.34 17.42 4.28
CA LEU A 411 -2.13 17.96 4.90
C LEU A 411 -1.64 19.24 4.20
N ALA A 412 -1.67 19.26 2.86
CA ALA A 412 -1.28 20.44 2.08
C ALA A 412 -2.19 21.65 2.36
N ASP A 413 -3.50 21.40 2.48
CA ASP A 413 -4.48 22.43 2.81
C ASP A 413 -4.23 23.03 4.22
N MET A 414 -3.74 22.22 5.18
CA MET A 414 -3.55 22.66 6.59
C MET A 414 -2.16 23.17 6.88
N PHE A 415 -1.12 22.54 6.35
CA PHE A 415 0.29 22.80 6.68
C PHE A 415 1.06 23.48 5.55
N GLY A 416 0.40 23.72 4.42
CA GLY A 416 1.06 24.25 3.22
C GLY A 416 1.83 23.18 2.45
N THR A 417 2.30 23.55 1.26
CA THR A 417 2.83 22.60 0.28
C THR A 417 4.33 22.35 0.38
N LYS A 418 5.10 23.23 1.07
CA LYS A 418 6.57 23.20 1.05
C LYS A 418 7.16 21.92 1.63
N MET A 419 6.68 21.48 2.79
CA MET A 419 7.16 20.27 3.48
C MET A 419 6.13 19.14 3.54
N VAL A 420 5.08 19.21 2.72
CA VAL A 420 3.96 18.26 2.77
C VAL A 420 4.38 16.81 2.58
N GLY A 421 5.38 16.56 1.73
CA GLY A 421 5.91 15.21 1.51
C GLY A 421 6.54 14.61 2.77
N ALA A 422 7.34 15.40 3.49
CA ALA A 422 7.98 14.98 4.74
C ALA A 422 6.95 14.82 5.88
N ILE A 423 5.98 15.74 5.98
CA ILE A 423 4.88 15.66 6.95
C ILE A 423 4.03 14.42 6.67
N HIS A 424 3.72 14.14 5.39
CA HIS A 424 3.02 12.93 4.99
C HIS A 424 3.82 11.67 5.33
N GLY A 425 5.14 11.66 5.11
CA GLY A 425 6.01 10.56 5.52
C GLY A 425 5.89 10.23 7.01
N ARG A 426 5.90 11.26 7.89
CA ARG A 426 5.65 11.07 9.33
C ARG A 426 4.22 10.59 9.61
N LEU A 427 3.24 11.07 8.86
CA LEU A 427 1.85 10.64 9.01
C LEU A 427 1.65 9.16 8.66
N LEU A 428 2.47 8.57 7.77
CA LEU A 428 2.36 7.14 7.41
C LEU A 428 2.62 6.19 8.60
N THR A 429 3.15 6.66 9.72
CA THR A 429 3.14 5.90 10.99
C THR A 429 1.73 5.56 11.47
N ALA A 430 0.71 6.32 11.06
CA ALA A 430 -0.70 5.97 11.21
C ALA A 430 -1.04 4.64 10.53
N TRP A 431 -0.47 4.42 9.35
CA TRP A 431 -0.64 3.16 8.62
C TRP A 431 0.07 1.99 9.33
N SER A 432 1.26 2.22 9.89
CA SER A 432 1.93 1.23 10.73
C SER A 432 1.07 0.81 11.93
N THR A 433 0.51 1.78 12.63
CA THR A 433 -0.38 1.54 13.79
C THR A 433 -1.65 0.78 13.37
N ALA A 434 -2.28 1.20 12.28
CA ALA A 434 -3.43 0.51 11.71
C ALA A 434 -3.10 -0.92 11.25
N GLY A 435 -1.89 -1.13 10.72
CA GLY A 435 -1.37 -2.45 10.33
C GLY A 435 -1.16 -3.40 11.50
N ILE A 436 -1.02 -2.87 12.72
CA ILE A 436 -1.07 -3.68 13.96
C ILE A 436 -2.54 -3.89 14.37
N LEU A 437 -3.27 -2.81 14.58
CA LEU A 437 -4.61 -2.86 15.17
C LEU A 437 -5.58 -3.67 14.31
N GLY A 438 -5.61 -3.48 12.98
CA GLY A 438 -6.56 -4.13 12.09
C GLY A 438 -6.41 -5.65 12.09
N PRO A 439 -5.27 -6.21 11.66
CA PRO A 439 -5.04 -7.66 11.64
C PRO A 439 -5.13 -8.31 13.04
N VAL A 440 -4.60 -7.66 14.09
CA VAL A 440 -4.69 -8.17 15.45
C VAL A 440 -6.15 -8.29 15.87
N LEU A 441 -6.95 -7.25 15.73
CA LEU A 441 -8.37 -7.30 16.06
C LEU A 441 -9.09 -8.43 15.31
N VAL A 442 -8.93 -8.50 13.99
CA VAL A 442 -9.66 -9.48 13.19
C VAL A 442 -9.21 -10.90 13.50
N ASN A 443 -7.91 -11.17 13.54
CA ASN A 443 -7.38 -12.52 13.71
C ASN A 443 -7.64 -13.08 15.10
N TYR A 444 -7.31 -12.32 16.16
CA TYR A 444 -7.43 -12.83 17.53
C TYR A 444 -8.89 -12.92 18.00
N ILE A 445 -9.74 -11.97 17.59
CA ILE A 445 -11.17 -12.07 17.92
C ILE A 445 -11.77 -13.28 17.20
N ARG A 446 -11.45 -13.51 15.93
CA ARG A 446 -11.87 -14.69 15.19
C ARG A 446 -11.44 -15.99 15.91
N GLU A 447 -10.17 -16.12 16.28
CA GLU A 447 -9.67 -17.31 16.96
C GLU A 447 -10.32 -17.50 18.33
N TYR A 448 -10.49 -16.43 19.08
CA TYR A 448 -11.21 -16.45 20.36
C TYR A 448 -12.66 -16.96 20.18
N GLN A 449 -13.40 -16.47 19.20
CA GLN A 449 -14.75 -16.93 18.92
C GLN A 449 -14.78 -18.42 18.55
N LEU A 450 -13.88 -18.86 17.67
CA LEU A 450 -13.79 -20.26 17.27
C LEU A 450 -13.43 -21.19 18.45
N SER A 451 -12.55 -20.79 19.35
CA SER A 451 -12.16 -21.56 20.53
C SER A 451 -13.30 -21.69 21.56
N HIS A 452 -14.26 -20.75 21.53
CA HIS A 452 -15.47 -20.79 22.38
C HIS A 452 -16.68 -21.42 21.68
N GLY A 453 -16.46 -22.12 20.55
CA GLY A 453 -17.51 -22.88 19.87
C GLY A 453 -18.42 -22.08 18.96
N VAL A 454 -18.10 -20.82 18.67
CA VAL A 454 -18.85 -20.02 17.69
C VAL A 454 -18.61 -20.57 16.29
N ALA A 455 -19.68 -20.67 15.50
CA ALA A 455 -19.58 -21.13 14.11
C ALA A 455 -18.65 -20.21 13.30
N ARG A 456 -17.90 -20.78 12.33
CA ARG A 456 -16.97 -20.00 11.48
C ARG A 456 -17.66 -18.85 10.75
N ALA A 457 -18.90 -19.07 10.32
CA ALA A 457 -19.69 -18.04 9.65
C ALA A 457 -19.93 -16.78 10.52
N ASP A 458 -20.05 -16.96 11.84
CA ASP A 458 -20.39 -15.91 12.80
C ASP A 458 -19.15 -15.33 13.52
N ALA A 459 -17.98 -15.95 13.33
CA ALA A 459 -16.75 -15.60 14.05
C ALA A 459 -16.27 -14.15 13.82
N TYR A 460 -16.75 -13.51 12.77
CA TYR A 460 -16.39 -12.12 12.41
C TYR A 460 -17.40 -11.06 12.88
N THR A 461 -18.55 -11.46 13.38
CA THR A 461 -19.67 -10.55 13.75
C THR A 461 -19.24 -9.47 14.75
N ILE A 462 -18.62 -9.86 15.85
CA ILE A 462 -18.14 -8.92 16.87
C ILE A 462 -17.10 -7.96 16.30
N THR A 463 -16.21 -8.47 15.47
CA THR A 463 -15.20 -7.65 14.80
C THR A 463 -15.84 -6.55 13.96
N MET A 464 -16.90 -6.83 13.19
CA MET A 464 -17.60 -5.82 12.37
C MET A 464 -18.15 -4.68 13.24
N TYR A 465 -18.75 -4.99 14.37
CA TYR A 465 -19.26 -3.97 15.30
C TYR A 465 -18.15 -3.16 15.97
N ILE A 466 -17.02 -3.79 16.32
CA ILE A 466 -15.85 -3.07 16.85
C ILE A 466 -15.30 -2.10 15.80
N LEU A 467 -15.15 -2.54 14.54
CA LEU A 467 -14.69 -1.68 13.45
C LEU A 467 -15.65 -0.51 13.21
N ALA A 468 -16.97 -0.74 13.25
CA ALA A 468 -17.97 0.34 13.22
C ALA A 468 -17.77 1.34 14.37
N GLY A 469 -17.53 0.87 15.58
CA GLY A 469 -17.25 1.72 16.75
C GLY A 469 -15.99 2.57 16.58
N LEU A 470 -14.91 2.00 16.02
CA LEU A 470 -13.68 2.75 15.71
C LEU A 470 -13.95 3.88 14.69
N LEU A 471 -14.82 3.66 13.71
CA LEU A 471 -15.21 4.69 12.76
C LEU A 471 -15.99 5.82 13.41
N VAL A 472 -16.82 5.56 14.42
CA VAL A 472 -17.47 6.62 15.21
C VAL A 472 -16.43 7.50 15.91
N VAL A 473 -15.41 6.90 16.53
CA VAL A 473 -14.30 7.66 17.14
C VAL A 473 -13.56 8.48 16.09
N GLY A 474 -13.30 7.89 14.91
CA GLY A 474 -12.67 8.57 13.78
C GLY A 474 -13.48 9.77 13.29
N PHE A 475 -14.81 9.66 13.25
CA PHE A 475 -15.71 10.77 12.94
C PHE A 475 -15.56 11.93 13.94
N ILE A 476 -15.51 11.62 15.24
CA ILE A 476 -15.31 12.63 16.30
C ILE A 476 -13.95 13.32 16.12
N CYS A 477 -12.87 12.56 15.88
CA CYS A 477 -11.55 13.13 15.62
C CYS A 477 -11.57 14.07 14.39
N ASN A 478 -12.21 13.65 13.30
CA ASN A 478 -12.31 14.46 12.09
C ASN A 478 -13.14 15.74 12.32
N TRP A 479 -14.20 15.65 13.12
CA TRP A 479 -15.02 16.80 13.47
C TRP A 479 -14.24 17.85 14.28
N LEU A 480 -13.33 17.41 15.16
CA LEU A 480 -12.48 18.26 15.98
C LEU A 480 -11.35 18.95 15.19
N VAL A 481 -11.02 18.51 13.97
CA VAL A 481 -10.00 19.16 13.15
C VAL A 481 -10.37 20.61 12.85
N LYS A 482 -9.46 21.54 13.15
CA LYS A 482 -9.54 23.00 12.89
C LYS A 482 -8.31 23.46 12.14
N SER A 483 -8.33 24.68 11.60
CA SER A 483 -7.15 25.31 11.01
C SER A 483 -5.98 25.39 11.99
N VAL A 484 -4.76 25.37 11.48
CA VAL A 484 -3.55 25.51 12.29
C VAL A 484 -3.46 26.95 12.82
N ALA A 485 -3.02 27.13 14.07
CA ALA A 485 -2.86 28.43 14.67
C ALA A 485 -1.71 29.21 14.01
N GLU A 486 -1.86 30.53 13.89
CA GLU A 486 -0.93 31.40 13.16
C GLU A 486 0.52 31.32 13.64
N GLN A 487 0.71 31.11 14.94
CA GLN A 487 2.03 30.99 15.57
C GLN A 487 2.89 29.81 15.12
N HIS A 488 2.29 28.85 14.40
CA HIS A 488 2.98 27.65 13.92
C HIS A 488 3.48 27.75 12.48
N TYR A 489 3.09 28.83 11.77
CA TYR A 489 3.57 29.05 10.41
C TYR A 489 4.98 29.63 10.41
N MET A 490 5.78 29.22 9.44
CA MET A 490 7.15 29.70 9.24
C MET A 490 7.16 31.20 8.96
N SER A 491 8.14 31.90 9.56
CA SER A 491 8.45 33.30 9.24
C SER A 491 9.15 33.39 7.87
N ASP A 492 9.18 34.61 7.31
CA ASP A 492 9.89 34.88 6.05
C ASP A 492 11.39 34.57 6.14
N ASP A 493 11.99 34.74 7.32
CA ASP A 493 13.41 34.49 7.55
C ASP A 493 13.70 32.98 7.61
N GLU A 494 12.84 32.18 8.26
CA GLU A 494 12.93 30.70 8.24
C GLU A 494 12.75 30.18 6.83
N LEU A 495 11.83 30.75 6.04
CA LEU A 495 11.61 30.39 4.64
C LEU A 495 12.84 30.71 3.77
N LYS A 496 13.57 31.81 4.05
CA LYS A 496 14.83 32.16 3.37
C LYS A 496 15.95 31.18 3.74
N GLN A 497 16.10 30.86 5.04
CA GLN A 497 17.09 29.88 5.51
C GLN A 497 16.90 28.51 4.86
N GLU A 498 15.68 28.02 4.81
CA GLU A 498 15.35 26.75 4.13
C GLU A 498 15.67 26.78 2.62
N LYS A 499 15.50 27.95 1.96
CA LYS A 499 15.91 28.11 0.55
C LYS A 499 17.44 28.06 0.44
N THR A 500 18.17 28.75 1.30
CA THR A 500 19.63 28.77 1.27
C THR A 500 20.22 27.38 1.50
N LEU A 501 19.70 26.62 2.46
CA LEU A 501 20.09 25.21 2.70
C LEU A 501 19.80 24.31 1.51
N ALA A 502 18.71 24.55 0.78
CA ALA A 502 18.40 23.85 -0.45
C ALA A 502 19.34 24.26 -1.60
N ASP A 503 19.65 25.55 -1.73
CA ASP A 503 20.49 26.11 -2.79
C ASP A 503 21.97 25.73 -2.61
N ASP A 504 22.51 25.68 -1.39
CA ASP A 504 23.87 25.19 -1.13
C ASP A 504 24.04 23.72 -1.53
N THR A 505 22.99 22.93 -1.44
CA THR A 505 22.97 21.54 -1.94
C THR A 505 22.84 21.49 -3.47
N HIS A 506 22.37 22.58 -4.12
CA HIS A 506 22.08 22.64 -5.56
C HIS A 506 23.17 23.30 -6.40
N GLN A 507 23.97 24.23 -5.87
CA GLN A 507 24.96 24.98 -6.66
C GLN A 507 26.06 24.11 -7.29
N HIS A 508 26.36 22.95 -6.74
CA HIS A 508 27.27 21.99 -7.35
C HIS A 508 26.70 21.24 -8.57
N PHE A 509 25.40 21.42 -8.88
CA PHE A 509 24.69 20.61 -9.89
C PHE A 509 24.33 21.32 -11.19
N VAL A 510 24.25 22.65 -11.20
CA VAL A 510 23.68 23.41 -12.34
C VAL A 510 24.63 23.44 -13.55
N ALA A 511 25.94 23.34 -13.33
CA ALA A 511 26.94 23.46 -14.40
C ALA A 511 26.94 22.31 -15.43
N ASP A 512 26.49 21.10 -15.02
CA ASP A 512 26.57 19.91 -15.88
C ASP A 512 25.32 19.65 -16.75
N VAL A 513 24.19 20.30 -16.48
CA VAL A 513 22.91 20.00 -17.15
C VAL A 513 22.80 20.68 -18.51
N GLU A 514 23.42 21.83 -18.72
CA GLU A 514 23.41 22.55 -20.01
C GLU A 514 24.20 21.82 -21.11
N ALA A 515 25.17 20.97 -20.75
CA ALA A 515 25.98 20.20 -21.70
C ALA A 515 25.29 18.96 -22.29
N LEU A 516 24.10 18.59 -21.81
CA LEU A 516 23.44 17.32 -22.16
C LEU A 516 22.16 17.51 -22.99
N ALA A 517 22.25 18.23 -24.11
CA ALA A 517 21.19 18.25 -25.13
C ALA A 517 20.88 16.80 -25.56
N GLY A 518 19.68 16.31 -25.25
CA GLY A 518 19.23 14.96 -25.58
C GLY A 518 18.04 14.97 -26.52
N GLU A 519 17.94 13.95 -27.36
CA GLU A 519 16.79 13.77 -28.27
C GLU A 519 15.47 13.71 -27.48
N ALA A 520 14.42 14.31 -28.06
CA ALA A 520 13.06 14.24 -27.52
C ALA A 520 12.59 12.79 -27.39
N SER A 521 11.91 12.47 -26.30
CA SER A 521 11.35 11.12 -26.11
C SER A 521 10.28 10.83 -27.15
N HIS A 522 10.50 9.84 -28.03
CA HIS A 522 9.56 9.44 -29.05
C HIS A 522 8.23 8.94 -28.44
N SER A 523 7.11 9.29 -29.05
CA SER A 523 5.75 8.85 -28.65
C SER A 523 5.63 7.32 -28.56
N GLY A 524 6.38 6.57 -29.38
CA GLY A 524 6.42 5.11 -29.34
C GLY A 524 6.96 4.54 -28.01
N LYS A 525 7.93 5.19 -27.38
CA LYS A 525 8.43 4.78 -26.05
C LYS A 525 7.38 4.96 -24.97
N VAL A 526 6.59 6.04 -25.06
CA VAL A 526 5.47 6.28 -24.14
C VAL A 526 4.41 5.21 -24.30
N LEU A 527 4.01 4.92 -25.54
CA LEU A 527 3.02 3.87 -25.84
C LEU A 527 3.49 2.51 -25.32
N LEU A 528 4.73 2.11 -25.59
CA LEU A 528 5.29 0.84 -25.11
C LEU A 528 5.28 0.74 -23.58
N ALA A 529 5.69 1.80 -22.88
CA ALA A 529 5.72 1.82 -21.41
C ALA A 529 4.31 1.67 -20.82
N TRP A 530 3.32 2.37 -21.37
CA TRP A 530 1.93 2.25 -20.94
C TRP A 530 1.35 0.87 -21.28
N THR A 531 1.64 0.32 -22.45
CA THR A 531 1.18 -1.02 -22.84
C THR A 531 1.72 -2.09 -21.87
N ALA A 532 3.00 -2.00 -21.47
CA ALA A 532 3.61 -2.93 -20.53
C ALA A 532 2.91 -2.95 -19.15
N VAL A 533 2.31 -1.84 -18.73
CA VAL A 533 1.54 -1.74 -17.49
C VAL A 533 0.07 -2.12 -17.69
N TRP A 534 -0.55 -1.68 -18.81
CA TRP A 534 -1.96 -1.93 -19.08
C TRP A 534 -2.29 -3.40 -19.38
N LEU A 535 -1.35 -4.16 -19.98
CA LEU A 535 -1.59 -5.57 -20.25
C LEU A 535 -1.79 -6.41 -18.97
N PRO A 536 -0.89 -6.37 -17.97
CA PRO A 536 -1.14 -7.07 -16.70
C PRO A 536 -2.38 -6.57 -15.96
N LEU A 537 -2.62 -5.25 -16.01
CA LEU A 537 -3.77 -4.63 -15.35
C LEU A 537 -5.09 -5.11 -16.00
N GLY A 538 -5.16 -5.09 -17.34
CA GLY A 538 -6.32 -5.58 -18.10
C GLY A 538 -6.59 -7.06 -17.85
N TRP A 539 -5.52 -7.88 -17.80
CA TRP A 539 -5.65 -9.29 -17.42
C TRP A 539 -6.19 -9.44 -15.98
N GLY A 540 -5.67 -8.67 -15.02
CA GLY A 540 -6.15 -8.70 -13.64
C GLY A 540 -7.62 -8.30 -13.52
N ILE A 541 -8.05 -7.24 -14.22
CA ILE A 541 -9.47 -6.83 -14.31
C ILE A 541 -10.31 -7.98 -14.86
N TRP A 542 -9.92 -8.55 -16.00
CA TRP A 542 -10.63 -9.65 -16.65
C TRP A 542 -10.79 -10.87 -15.73
N MET A 543 -9.68 -11.33 -15.13
CA MET A 543 -9.68 -12.47 -14.20
C MET A 543 -10.54 -12.21 -12.96
N THR A 544 -10.47 -10.98 -12.43
CA THR A 544 -11.28 -10.55 -11.29
C THR A 544 -12.76 -10.56 -11.64
N LEU A 545 -13.14 -9.96 -12.76
CA LEU A 545 -14.54 -9.89 -13.19
C LEU A 545 -15.12 -11.25 -13.50
N GLN A 546 -14.39 -12.15 -14.19
CA GLN A 546 -14.82 -13.52 -14.43
C GLN A 546 -15.14 -14.29 -13.14
N LYS A 547 -14.30 -14.15 -12.12
CA LYS A 547 -14.50 -14.79 -10.82
C LYS A 547 -15.57 -14.08 -9.98
N ALA A 548 -15.66 -12.76 -10.09
CA ALA A 548 -16.61 -11.95 -9.35
C ALA A 548 -18.06 -12.13 -9.83
N VAL A 549 -18.30 -12.49 -11.07
CA VAL A 549 -19.66 -12.79 -11.58
C VAL A 549 -20.37 -13.84 -10.74
N ILE A 550 -19.64 -14.81 -10.18
CA ILE A 550 -20.19 -15.85 -9.31
C ILE A 550 -20.72 -15.26 -7.99
N LEU A 551 -20.16 -14.13 -7.54
CA LEU A 551 -20.53 -13.47 -6.29
C LEU A 551 -21.88 -12.72 -6.38
N PHE A 552 -22.41 -12.52 -7.58
CA PHE A 552 -23.65 -11.79 -7.85
C PHE A 552 -24.74 -12.67 -8.50
N LYS A 553 -24.46 -13.96 -8.68
CA LYS A 553 -25.44 -14.98 -9.07
C LYS A 553 -26.07 -15.62 -7.84
#